data_2812ff435cbc643ed7e42c60209fb67b
#
_entry.id   2812ff435cbc643ed7e42c60209fb67b
#
_cell.length_a   1.000
_cell.length_b   1.000
_cell.length_c   1.000
_cell.angle_alpha   90.00
_cell.angle_beta   90.00
_cell.angle_gamma   90.00
#
_symmetry.space_group_name_H-M   'P 1'
#
loop_
_entity.id
_entity.type
_entity.pdbx_description
1 polymer ?
#
loop_
_entity_poly.entity_id
_entity_poly.type
_entity_poly.pdbx_seq_one_letter_code
_entity_poly.pdbx_strand_id
1 'polypeptide(L)'
;MFTIWGLLQLLKRYPGMVPDVDMMFDCMDKPRINTTEHRSMPLPLFRYCTNEDHYDIPFPDWSFWGWPETNLRPWDEEFRDIKRGSQRISWSRKVPRAYWKGNPDVNSPVRLELLKCNHSRMWGAQIMRQDWAEEARIGYGKSKLSNQCDYYFSLVKSIDLFFSNEMCTPPSSSADYEDFFSRGLIPLKNYWPVSSNNICPSIKYAVDWGNGHPSEAKAIGKEGQKLMETLSTDKVYDYMFHLITEYSKLQDFKPVPPSSAQRLCSDSLLCIADYEQRQYLQQSTTFPSQAPPCTLQPADRNVIKSWKQQKKKIIKDVEDMEKVTL
;
A
#
# COMPACT_ATOMS: atom_id res chain seq x y z
N MET A 1 0.86 -17.16 5.67
CA MET A 1 -0.37 -17.86 5.19
C MET A 1 -1.02 -17.12 4.03
N PHE A 2 -1.50 -15.88 4.18
CA PHE A 2 -2.27 -15.15 3.18
C PHE A 2 -1.53 -14.88 1.86
N THR A 3 -0.24 -14.59 1.87
CA THR A 3 0.55 -14.47 0.63
C THR A 3 0.59 -15.77 -0.17
N ILE A 4 0.77 -16.90 0.52
CA ILE A 4 0.73 -18.23 -0.14
C ILE A 4 -0.67 -18.49 -0.68
N TRP A 5 -1.72 -18.09 0.05
CA TRP A 5 -3.08 -18.14 -0.45
C TRP A 5 -3.24 -17.36 -1.74
N GLY A 6 -2.73 -16.12 -1.79
CA GLY A 6 -2.74 -15.29 -2.98
C GLY A 6 -2.08 -15.96 -4.19
N LEU A 7 -0.93 -16.62 -3.99
CA LEU A 7 -0.27 -17.38 -5.04
C LEU A 7 -1.13 -18.59 -5.51
N LEU A 8 -1.74 -19.34 -4.58
CA LEU A 8 -2.65 -20.42 -4.93
C LEU A 8 -3.89 -19.92 -5.67
N GLN A 9 -4.42 -18.77 -5.31
CA GLN A 9 -5.53 -18.15 -6.03
C GLN A 9 -5.10 -17.67 -7.42
N LEU A 10 -3.88 -17.15 -7.60
CA LEU A 10 -3.33 -16.83 -8.92
C LEU A 10 -3.27 -18.05 -9.81
N LEU A 11 -2.76 -19.18 -9.31
CA LEU A 11 -2.71 -20.46 -10.05
C LEU A 11 -4.11 -20.96 -10.43
N LYS A 12 -5.08 -20.78 -9.53
CA LYS A 12 -6.48 -21.14 -9.78
C LYS A 12 -7.13 -20.21 -10.82
N ARG A 13 -6.78 -18.92 -10.82
CA ARG A 13 -7.33 -17.94 -11.75
C ARG A 13 -6.82 -18.11 -13.16
N TYR A 14 -5.54 -18.45 -13.33
CA TYR A 14 -4.88 -18.64 -14.62
C TYR A 14 -4.28 -20.06 -14.72
N PRO A 15 -5.13 -21.10 -14.78
CA PRO A 15 -4.68 -22.49 -14.72
C PRO A 15 -3.78 -22.83 -15.91
N GLY A 16 -2.59 -23.36 -15.62
CA GLY A 16 -1.60 -23.77 -16.61
C GLY A 16 -0.88 -22.64 -17.33
N MET A 17 -1.13 -21.36 -16.96
CA MET A 17 -0.52 -20.20 -17.61
C MET A 17 0.66 -19.62 -16.82
N VAL A 18 0.66 -19.76 -15.50
CA VAL A 18 1.74 -19.24 -14.63
C VAL A 18 2.97 -20.13 -14.81
N PRO A 19 4.14 -19.57 -15.19
CA PRO A 19 5.34 -20.38 -15.37
C PRO A 19 5.89 -20.88 -14.03
N ASP A 20 6.61 -22.01 -14.08
CA ASP A 20 7.38 -22.49 -12.94
C ASP A 20 8.56 -21.52 -12.67
N VAL A 21 8.71 -21.13 -11.41
CA VAL A 21 9.79 -20.24 -10.96
C VAL A 21 10.33 -20.67 -9.60
N ASP A 22 11.58 -20.37 -9.36
CA ASP A 22 12.19 -20.42 -8.02
C ASP A 22 12.26 -19.00 -7.48
N MET A 23 11.50 -18.70 -6.41
CA MET A 23 11.36 -17.35 -5.87
C MET A 23 11.93 -17.28 -4.45
N MET A 24 12.85 -16.36 -4.23
CA MET A 24 13.22 -15.96 -2.88
C MET A 24 12.21 -14.93 -2.37
N PHE A 25 11.48 -15.26 -1.32
CA PHE A 25 10.42 -14.42 -0.76
C PHE A 25 10.61 -14.20 0.75
N ASP A 26 10.51 -12.95 1.20
CA ASP A 26 10.53 -12.59 2.61
C ASP A 26 9.31 -11.76 2.97
N CYS A 27 8.48 -12.25 3.89
CA CYS A 27 7.23 -11.65 4.34
C CYS A 27 7.43 -10.44 5.29
N MET A 28 8.58 -9.77 5.22
CA MET A 28 8.86 -8.60 6.06
C MET A 28 8.69 -7.29 5.28
N ASP A 29 8.45 -6.20 6.01
CA ASP A 29 8.04 -4.93 5.45
C ASP A 29 9.19 -4.15 4.81
N LYS A 30 10.33 -4.06 5.53
CA LYS A 30 11.44 -3.21 5.11
C LYS A 30 12.27 -3.86 4.01
N PRO A 31 12.67 -3.14 2.95
CA PRO A 31 13.57 -3.67 1.94
C PRO A 31 14.90 -4.10 2.56
N ARG A 32 15.56 -5.06 1.93
CA ARG A 32 16.74 -5.75 2.47
C ARG A 32 17.97 -5.70 1.57
N ILE A 33 17.79 -5.74 0.25
CA ILE A 33 18.88 -5.87 -0.70
C ILE A 33 19.37 -4.48 -1.10
N ASN A 34 20.25 -3.90 -0.26
CA ASN A 34 20.80 -2.58 -0.49
C ASN A 34 21.67 -2.53 -1.77
N THR A 35 21.48 -1.49 -2.60
CA THR A 35 22.15 -1.34 -3.90
C THR A 35 23.65 -1.13 -3.79
N THR A 36 24.14 -0.58 -2.69
CA THR A 36 25.59 -0.39 -2.48
C THR A 36 26.26 -1.65 -1.97
N GLU A 37 25.64 -2.36 -1.03
CA GLU A 37 26.16 -3.58 -0.43
C GLU A 37 26.11 -4.77 -1.41
N HIS A 38 25.06 -4.87 -2.20
CA HIS A 38 24.81 -5.98 -3.12
C HIS A 38 25.08 -5.63 -4.59
N ARG A 39 25.86 -4.59 -4.85
CA ARG A 39 26.12 -4.10 -6.21
C ARG A 39 26.74 -5.16 -7.15
N SER A 40 27.62 -6.00 -6.63
CA SER A 40 28.28 -7.05 -7.41
C SER A 40 27.41 -8.29 -7.62
N MET A 41 26.44 -8.52 -6.74
CA MET A 41 25.56 -9.69 -6.79
C MET A 41 24.19 -9.32 -6.21
N PRO A 42 23.33 -8.62 -6.97
CA PRO A 42 21.99 -8.29 -6.55
C PRO A 42 21.14 -9.57 -6.48
N LEU A 43 20.59 -9.85 -5.30
CA LEU A 43 19.71 -11.00 -5.10
C LEU A 43 18.27 -10.61 -5.44
N PRO A 44 17.51 -11.44 -6.17
CA PRO A 44 16.13 -11.17 -6.53
C PRO A 44 15.18 -11.52 -5.36
N LEU A 45 15.15 -10.70 -4.33
CA LEU A 45 14.29 -10.90 -3.17
C LEU A 45 12.93 -10.23 -3.40
N PHE A 46 11.87 -11.02 -3.36
CA PHE A 46 10.50 -10.50 -3.37
C PHE A 46 10.10 -10.09 -1.96
N ARG A 47 9.61 -8.87 -1.83
CA ARG A 47 9.12 -8.28 -0.58
C ARG A 47 7.91 -7.38 -0.83
N TYR A 48 7.29 -6.87 0.23
CA TYR A 48 6.13 -5.98 0.09
C TYR A 48 6.52 -4.55 -0.29
N CYS A 49 7.72 -4.11 0.09
CA CYS A 49 8.20 -2.76 -0.16
C CYS A 49 9.60 -2.74 -0.76
N THR A 50 9.90 -1.65 -1.47
CA THR A 50 11.24 -1.30 -1.95
C THR A 50 11.45 0.21 -1.89
N ASN A 51 12.61 0.69 -2.29
CA ASN A 51 12.90 2.10 -2.57
C ASN A 51 14.05 2.22 -3.59
N GLU A 52 14.55 3.44 -3.85
CA GLU A 52 15.62 3.66 -4.82
C GLU A 52 16.99 3.07 -4.39
N ASP A 53 17.17 2.84 -3.09
CA ASP A 53 18.42 2.32 -2.52
C ASP A 53 18.44 0.79 -2.39
N HIS A 54 17.36 0.10 -2.86
CA HIS A 54 17.21 -1.34 -2.72
C HIS A 54 16.79 -2.01 -4.02
N TYR A 55 17.24 -3.26 -4.20
CA TYR A 55 16.90 -4.12 -5.35
C TYR A 55 15.67 -5.00 -5.09
N ASP A 56 15.07 -4.93 -3.91
CA ASP A 56 13.90 -5.73 -3.57
C ASP A 56 12.77 -5.54 -4.58
N ILE A 57 12.09 -6.62 -4.92
CA ILE A 57 11.04 -6.66 -5.94
C ILE A 57 9.69 -6.56 -5.24
N PRO A 58 8.92 -5.47 -5.43
CA PRO A 58 7.65 -5.32 -4.76
C PRO A 58 6.64 -6.37 -5.18
N PHE A 59 6.06 -7.04 -4.20
CA PHE A 59 5.00 -8.03 -4.35
C PHE A 59 3.74 -7.58 -3.61
N PRO A 60 2.53 -7.93 -4.07
CA PRO A 60 1.32 -7.60 -3.35
C PRO A 60 1.32 -8.13 -1.92
N ASP A 61 0.95 -7.27 -1.02
CA ASP A 61 0.86 -7.53 0.40
C ASP A 61 -0.28 -8.52 0.73
N TRP A 62 -0.15 -9.26 1.81
CA TRP A 62 -1.13 -10.28 2.21
C TRP A 62 -2.51 -9.71 2.51
N SER A 63 -2.63 -8.44 2.89
CA SER A 63 -3.89 -7.79 3.27
C SER A 63 -4.90 -7.71 2.13
N PHE A 64 -4.47 -7.85 0.87
CA PHE A 64 -5.40 -8.00 -0.26
C PHE A 64 -6.34 -9.20 -0.11
N TRP A 65 -5.88 -10.24 0.57
CA TRP A 65 -6.69 -11.43 0.87
C TRP A 65 -7.29 -11.41 2.28
N GLY A 66 -7.00 -10.35 3.06
CA GLY A 66 -7.53 -10.08 4.37
C GLY A 66 -6.51 -10.19 5.49
N TRP A 67 -6.81 -9.50 6.59
CA TRP A 67 -6.01 -9.50 7.82
C TRP A 67 -6.94 -9.58 9.03
N PRO A 68 -7.26 -10.82 9.50
CA PRO A 68 -8.23 -11.04 10.57
C PRO A 68 -7.89 -10.31 11.86
N GLU A 69 -6.61 -10.32 12.27
CA GLU A 69 -6.13 -9.74 13.53
C GLU A 69 -6.39 -8.23 13.63
N THR A 70 -6.59 -7.58 12.51
CA THR A 70 -6.93 -6.14 12.43
C THR A 70 -8.33 -5.87 11.89
N ASN A 71 -9.12 -6.94 11.69
CA ASN A 71 -10.44 -6.89 11.07
C ASN A 71 -10.44 -6.20 9.69
N LEU A 72 -9.36 -6.38 8.94
CA LEU A 72 -9.25 -5.91 7.57
C LEU A 72 -9.72 -7.02 6.62
N ARG A 73 -10.89 -6.82 6.03
CA ARG A 73 -11.50 -7.79 5.12
C ARG A 73 -10.76 -7.86 3.78
N PRO A 74 -10.98 -8.92 2.98
CA PRO A 74 -10.46 -8.97 1.61
C PRO A 74 -10.79 -7.71 0.83
N TRP A 75 -9.87 -7.28 -0.06
CA TRP A 75 -9.91 -5.97 -0.70
C TRP A 75 -11.23 -5.58 -1.32
N ASP A 76 -11.86 -6.46 -2.08
CA ASP A 76 -13.09 -6.13 -2.78
C ASP A 76 -14.26 -5.82 -1.83
N GLU A 77 -14.25 -6.37 -0.61
CA GLU A 77 -15.22 -6.03 0.42
C GLU A 77 -14.87 -4.73 1.13
N GLU A 78 -13.61 -4.61 1.55
CA GLU A 78 -13.14 -3.42 2.26
C GLU A 78 -13.28 -2.18 1.39
N PHE A 79 -12.90 -2.26 0.12
CA PHE A 79 -13.01 -1.14 -0.81
C PHE A 79 -14.46 -0.70 -1.05
N ARG A 80 -15.42 -1.64 -1.10
CA ARG A 80 -16.84 -1.29 -1.20
C ARG A 80 -17.31 -0.48 0.00
N ASP A 81 -16.85 -0.81 1.21
CA ASP A 81 -17.20 -0.06 2.43
C ASP A 81 -16.55 1.31 2.47
N ILE A 82 -15.29 1.41 2.05
CA ILE A 82 -14.58 2.68 1.91
C ILE A 82 -15.30 3.58 0.92
N LYS A 83 -15.70 3.05 -0.24
CA LYS A 83 -16.45 3.80 -1.25
C LYS A 83 -17.78 4.29 -0.70
N ARG A 84 -18.54 3.45 0.02
CA ARG A 84 -19.76 3.86 0.71
C ARG A 84 -19.50 4.94 1.75
N GLY A 85 -18.42 4.80 2.54
CA GLY A 85 -18.00 5.81 3.51
C GLY A 85 -17.68 7.14 2.85
N SER A 86 -16.97 7.14 1.73
CA SER A 86 -16.60 8.37 1.00
C SER A 86 -17.79 9.14 0.47
N GLN A 87 -18.90 8.45 0.19
CA GLN A 87 -20.15 9.03 -0.33
C GLN A 87 -21.12 9.49 0.78
N ARG A 88 -20.92 9.06 2.04
CA ARG A 88 -21.80 9.35 3.17
C ARG A 88 -21.93 10.84 3.47
N ILE A 89 -20.80 11.57 3.34
CA ILE A 89 -20.73 13.00 3.62
C ILE A 89 -20.24 13.73 2.38
N SER A 90 -20.99 14.76 1.96
CA SER A 90 -20.55 15.62 0.85
C SER A 90 -19.25 16.34 1.21
N TRP A 91 -18.43 16.65 0.22
CA TRP A 91 -17.12 17.32 0.41
C TRP A 91 -17.24 18.55 1.30
N SER A 92 -18.19 19.42 1.05
CA SER A 92 -18.40 20.66 1.82
C SER A 92 -18.78 20.47 3.29
N ARG A 93 -19.19 19.26 3.69
CA ARG A 93 -19.53 18.92 5.08
C ARG A 93 -18.47 18.06 5.77
N LYS A 94 -17.41 17.68 5.06
CA LYS A 94 -16.30 16.97 5.68
C LYS A 94 -15.57 17.88 6.67
N VAL A 95 -14.96 17.26 7.67
CA VAL A 95 -14.14 17.97 8.66
C VAL A 95 -12.90 18.53 7.98
N PRO A 96 -12.67 19.86 7.95
CA PRO A 96 -11.56 20.50 7.23
C PRO A 96 -10.25 20.39 8.02
N ARG A 97 -9.84 19.18 8.32
CA ARG A 97 -8.64 18.85 9.11
C ARG A 97 -7.98 17.61 8.55
N ALA A 98 -6.71 17.48 8.89
CA ALA A 98 -6.00 16.24 8.69
C ALA A 98 -6.39 15.22 9.77
N TYR A 99 -6.47 13.96 9.39
CA TYR A 99 -6.79 12.86 10.29
C TYR A 99 -5.82 11.69 10.08
N TRP A 100 -5.36 11.12 11.18
CA TRP A 100 -4.63 9.85 11.17
C TRP A 100 -5.00 9.03 12.40
N LYS A 101 -5.16 7.73 12.20
CA LYS A 101 -5.27 6.73 13.26
C LYS A 101 -4.42 5.53 12.86
N GLY A 102 -3.41 5.21 13.64
CA GLY A 102 -2.50 4.10 13.35
C GLY A 102 -1.67 3.70 14.56
N ASN A 103 -0.93 2.60 14.42
CA ASN A 103 -0.04 2.10 15.46
C ASN A 103 1.31 2.84 15.40
N PRO A 104 1.68 3.65 16.43
CA PRO A 104 2.98 4.31 16.50
C PRO A 104 4.06 3.43 17.14
N ASP A 105 3.70 2.28 17.74
CA ASP A 105 4.59 1.43 18.52
C ASP A 105 5.47 0.52 17.64
N VAL A 106 5.26 0.56 16.33
CA VAL A 106 6.21 0.02 15.36
C VAL A 106 7.45 0.92 15.34
N ASN A 107 8.62 0.35 15.09
CA ASN A 107 9.89 1.09 15.04
C ASN A 107 9.90 2.08 13.84
N SER A 108 9.12 3.15 13.96
CA SER A 108 8.94 4.21 12.96
C SER A 108 9.03 5.59 13.61
N PRO A 109 10.21 6.26 13.53
CA PRO A 109 10.38 7.62 14.04
C PRO A 109 9.38 8.62 13.46
N VAL A 110 8.98 8.46 12.20
CA VAL A 110 8.00 9.33 11.53
C VAL A 110 6.63 9.27 12.21
N ARG A 111 6.19 8.09 12.65
CA ARG A 111 4.91 7.94 13.36
C ARG A 111 4.95 8.56 14.75
N LEU A 112 6.09 8.45 15.45
CA LEU A 112 6.28 9.10 16.75
C LEU A 112 6.28 10.64 16.60
N GLU A 113 6.94 11.18 15.58
CA GLU A 113 6.88 12.61 15.28
C GLU A 113 5.46 13.04 14.88
N LEU A 114 4.75 12.23 14.12
CA LEU A 114 3.36 12.50 13.73
C LEU A 114 2.43 12.65 14.95
N LEU A 115 2.63 11.85 16.02
CA LEU A 115 1.83 11.99 17.26
C LEU A 115 1.95 13.38 17.88
N LYS A 116 3.09 14.07 17.73
CA LYS A 116 3.29 15.43 18.23
C LYS A 116 2.43 16.46 17.50
N CYS A 117 1.95 16.11 16.30
CA CYS A 117 1.08 16.98 15.50
C CYS A 117 -0.40 16.94 15.94
N ASN A 118 -0.75 16.16 16.96
CA ASN A 118 -2.12 16.06 17.45
C ASN A 118 -2.60 17.33 18.14
N HIS A 119 -2.80 18.39 17.36
CA HIS A 119 -3.31 19.65 17.86
C HIS A 119 -4.17 20.36 16.80
N SER A 120 -5.49 20.28 16.98
CA SER A 120 -6.46 20.74 15.98
C SER A 120 -6.42 22.25 15.68
N ARG A 121 -6.03 23.10 16.64
CA ARG A 121 -5.90 24.55 16.42
C ARG A 121 -4.54 24.92 15.83
N MET A 122 -3.46 24.32 16.32
CA MET A 122 -2.10 24.65 15.90
C MET A 122 -1.77 24.03 14.53
N TRP A 123 -2.05 22.73 14.37
CA TRP A 123 -1.64 21.98 13.19
C TRP A 123 -2.79 21.62 12.25
N GLY A 124 -4.03 21.93 12.62
CA GLY A 124 -5.19 21.51 11.84
C GLY A 124 -5.34 19.99 11.77
N ALA A 125 -4.81 19.24 12.72
CA ALA A 125 -4.70 17.79 12.67
C ALA A 125 -5.35 17.11 13.88
N GLN A 126 -5.88 15.92 13.66
CA GLN A 126 -6.36 14.98 14.65
C GLN A 126 -5.64 13.66 14.44
N ILE A 127 -4.65 13.40 15.29
CA ILE A 127 -3.77 12.24 15.21
C ILE A 127 -4.09 11.31 16.39
N MET A 128 -4.43 10.08 16.10
CA MET A 128 -4.88 9.11 17.10
C MET A 128 -4.00 7.87 17.09
N ARG A 129 -3.60 7.41 18.27
CA ARG A 129 -2.97 6.11 18.46
C ARG A 129 -4.02 5.02 18.24
N GLN A 130 -3.64 4.01 17.47
CA GLN A 130 -4.38 2.76 17.36
C GLN A 130 -3.89 1.81 18.46
N ASP A 131 -4.79 1.44 19.35
CA ASP A 131 -4.57 0.38 20.33
C ASP A 131 -5.30 -0.88 19.89
N TRP A 132 -4.55 -1.86 19.41
CA TRP A 132 -5.14 -3.09 18.87
C TRP A 132 -5.83 -3.94 19.93
N ALA A 133 -5.32 -3.95 21.17
CA ALA A 133 -5.94 -4.69 22.26
C ALA A 133 -7.31 -4.09 22.63
N GLU A 134 -7.40 -2.77 22.71
CA GLU A 134 -8.65 -2.07 22.98
C GLU A 134 -9.62 -2.21 21.80
N GLU A 135 -9.16 -2.11 20.55
CA GLU A 135 -10.00 -2.29 19.37
C GLU A 135 -10.60 -3.71 19.31
N ALA A 136 -9.81 -4.72 19.61
CA ALA A 136 -10.29 -6.11 19.70
C ALA A 136 -11.37 -6.25 20.79
N ARG A 137 -11.12 -5.65 21.98
CA ARG A 137 -12.06 -5.69 23.12
C ARG A 137 -13.41 -5.04 22.77
N ILE A 138 -13.44 -3.97 22.01
CA ILE A 138 -14.67 -3.24 21.62
C ILE A 138 -15.26 -3.70 20.29
N GLY A 139 -14.71 -4.77 19.67
CA GLY A 139 -15.22 -5.37 18.43
C GLY A 139 -14.90 -4.58 17.17
N TYR A 140 -13.78 -3.86 17.12
CA TYR A 140 -13.30 -3.11 15.96
C TYR A 140 -14.26 -2.07 15.36
N GLY A 141 -15.36 -1.77 16.05
CA GLY A 141 -16.43 -0.91 15.52
C GLY A 141 -15.99 0.52 15.21
N LYS A 142 -14.99 1.05 15.93
CA LYS A 142 -14.50 2.43 15.81
C LYS A 142 -13.32 2.57 14.84
N SER A 143 -12.65 1.48 14.48
CA SER A 143 -11.46 1.49 13.62
C SER A 143 -11.74 1.27 12.13
N LYS A 144 -13.00 1.21 11.71
CA LYS A 144 -13.37 1.01 10.30
C LYS A 144 -12.75 2.10 9.42
N LEU A 145 -12.05 1.69 8.39
CA LEU A 145 -11.41 2.58 7.42
C LEU A 145 -12.41 3.56 6.78
N SER A 146 -13.64 3.11 6.54
CA SER A 146 -14.71 3.96 6.00
C SER A 146 -15.01 5.21 6.84
N ASN A 147 -14.71 5.22 8.15
CA ASN A 147 -14.92 6.37 9.02
C ASN A 147 -13.87 7.47 8.79
N GLN A 148 -12.71 7.14 8.22
CA GLN A 148 -11.67 8.13 7.89
C GLN A 148 -12.10 9.05 6.74
N CYS A 149 -13.06 8.62 5.93
CA CYS A 149 -13.62 9.41 4.84
C CYS A 149 -14.39 10.67 5.27
N ASP A 150 -14.61 10.87 6.56
CA ASP A 150 -15.30 12.05 7.10
C ASP A 150 -14.41 13.29 7.16
N TYR A 151 -13.11 13.15 6.96
CA TYR A 151 -12.12 14.23 7.01
C TYR A 151 -11.68 14.67 5.60
N TYR A 152 -11.23 15.93 5.47
CA TYR A 152 -10.69 16.47 4.22
C TYR A 152 -9.41 15.76 3.80
N PHE A 153 -8.50 15.66 4.78
CA PHE A 153 -7.20 15.07 4.59
C PHE A 153 -7.11 13.85 5.48
N SER A 154 -7.11 12.70 4.91
CA SER A 154 -6.62 11.55 5.61
C SER A 154 -5.09 11.61 5.53
N LEU A 155 -4.45 11.85 6.65
CA LEU A 155 -3.00 11.79 6.82
C LEU A 155 -2.59 10.33 6.92
N VAL A 156 -2.89 9.65 5.90
CA VAL A 156 -2.15 8.47 5.65
C VAL A 156 -1.25 8.89 4.53
N LYS A 157 0.01 8.51 4.51
CA LYS A 157 0.84 8.68 3.36
C LYS A 157 -0.02 8.36 2.17
N SER A 158 -0.65 9.37 1.75
CA SER A 158 -1.62 9.56 0.73
C SER A 158 -2.32 8.39 0.11
N ILE A 159 -1.96 7.15 0.26
CA ILE A 159 -2.69 5.98 -0.26
C ILE A 159 -2.22 4.66 0.35
N ASP A 160 -1.18 4.63 1.15
CA ASP A 160 -0.99 3.56 2.11
C ASP A 160 -2.23 3.43 3.03
N LEU A 161 -3.23 4.20 2.68
CA LEU A 161 -4.50 4.38 3.34
C LEU A 161 -5.25 3.11 3.51
N PHE A 162 -5.04 2.15 2.65
CA PHE A 162 -5.98 1.09 2.57
C PHE A 162 -5.42 -0.27 2.91
N PHE A 163 -4.10 -0.45 2.86
CA PHE A 163 -3.59 -1.78 2.98
C PHE A 163 -2.41 -2.03 3.89
N SER A 164 -1.40 -1.22 3.86
CA SER A 164 -0.14 -1.61 4.45
C SER A 164 0.43 -0.56 5.36
N ASN A 165 -0.41 0.17 6.03
CA ASN A 165 -0.03 1.31 6.86
C ASN A 165 1.10 1.07 7.83
N GLU A 166 1.38 -0.17 8.14
CA GLU A 166 2.41 -0.53 9.07
C GLU A 166 3.70 -0.94 8.39
N MET A 167 3.63 -1.30 7.09
CA MET A 167 4.72 -1.99 6.44
C MET A 167 5.71 -1.10 5.71
N CYS A 168 5.23 -0.12 4.94
CA CYS A 168 6.07 0.71 4.09
C CYS A 168 6.40 2.08 4.67
N THR A 169 6.39 2.25 5.98
CA THR A 169 6.82 3.52 6.63
C THR A 169 8.32 3.52 6.86
N PRO A 170 9.06 4.52 6.35
CA PRO A 170 10.51 4.57 6.53
C PRO A 170 10.90 4.85 7.97
N PRO A 171 12.00 4.26 8.47
CA PRO A 171 12.72 4.82 9.60
C PRO A 171 13.53 6.02 9.12
N SER A 172 13.36 7.15 9.78
CA SER A 172 14.24 8.31 9.95
C SER A 172 15.26 8.72 8.87
N SER A 173 15.16 8.34 7.63
CA SER A 173 16.03 8.89 6.57
C SER A 173 15.29 8.88 5.25
N SER A 174 15.19 10.02 4.64
CA SER A 174 14.89 10.43 3.26
C SER A 174 14.42 9.43 2.18
N ALA A 175 14.29 8.15 2.45
CA ALA A 175 13.89 7.13 1.48
C ALA A 175 12.44 6.72 1.70
N ASP A 176 11.56 7.20 0.83
CA ASP A 176 10.17 6.75 0.78
C ASP A 176 10.12 5.32 0.28
N TYR A 177 9.57 4.41 1.08
CA TYR A 177 9.29 3.06 0.61
C TYR A 177 8.09 3.08 -0.34
N GLU A 178 8.17 2.26 -1.37
CA GLU A 178 7.13 2.08 -2.36
C GLU A 178 6.67 0.63 -2.32
N ASP A 179 5.37 0.42 -2.29
CA ASP A 179 4.76 -0.86 -2.62
C ASP A 179 4.54 -1.00 -4.14
N PHE A 180 3.94 -2.09 -4.58
CA PHE A 180 3.78 -2.38 -6.01
C PHE A 180 2.89 -1.39 -6.76
N PHE A 181 1.92 -0.73 -6.10
CA PHE A 181 0.98 0.20 -6.76
C PHE A 181 1.28 1.68 -6.48
N SER A 182 1.91 2.01 -5.35
CA SER A 182 2.22 3.41 -4.96
C SER A 182 3.15 4.11 -5.95
N ARG A 183 3.91 3.33 -6.72
CA ARG A 183 4.68 3.85 -7.87
C ARG A 183 3.82 4.61 -8.89
N GLY A 184 2.54 4.21 -9.03
CA GLY A 184 1.57 4.86 -9.92
C GLY A 184 1.06 6.22 -9.42
N LEU A 185 1.34 6.58 -8.17
CA LEU A 185 0.90 7.82 -7.56
C LEU A 185 1.66 9.03 -8.09
N ILE A 186 0.93 10.12 -8.36
CA ILE A 186 1.48 11.39 -8.85
C ILE A 186 1.16 12.47 -7.82
N PRO A 187 2.18 13.14 -7.24
CA PRO A 187 1.97 14.25 -6.30
C PRO A 187 1.11 15.35 -6.93
N LEU A 188 0.29 16.03 -6.14
CA LEU A 188 -0.68 17.06 -6.52
C LEU A 188 -1.78 16.61 -7.50
N LYS A 189 -1.70 15.37 -7.98
CA LYS A 189 -2.76 14.78 -8.82
C LYS A 189 -3.60 13.77 -8.05
N ASN A 190 -2.95 12.79 -7.39
CA ASN A 190 -3.63 11.73 -6.65
C ASN A 190 -3.52 11.93 -5.13
N TYR A 191 -2.55 12.72 -4.69
CA TYR A 191 -2.27 12.98 -3.30
C TYR A 191 -1.51 14.30 -3.11
N TRP A 192 -1.51 14.79 -1.86
CA TRP A 192 -0.67 15.90 -1.42
C TRP A 192 0.57 15.35 -0.71
N PRO A 193 1.79 15.68 -1.14
CA PRO A 193 3.00 15.23 -0.45
C PRO A 193 3.18 15.98 0.87
N VAL A 194 3.51 15.26 1.96
CA VAL A 194 3.83 15.83 3.28
C VAL A 194 5.29 15.53 3.59
N SER A 195 6.07 16.53 3.93
CA SER A 195 7.49 16.37 4.24
C SER A 195 7.69 15.65 5.58
N SER A 196 8.48 14.58 5.58
CA SER A 196 8.84 13.84 6.80
C SER A 196 9.84 14.59 7.68
N ASN A 197 10.59 15.55 7.12
CA ASN A 197 11.59 16.33 7.85
C ASN A 197 10.96 17.41 8.72
N ASN A 198 9.78 17.91 8.35
CA ASN A 198 9.07 18.97 9.07
C ASN A 198 7.57 18.67 9.08
N ILE A 199 7.20 17.54 9.65
CA ILE A 199 5.89 16.90 9.45
C ILE A 199 4.71 17.76 9.92
N CYS A 200 4.75 18.36 11.13
CA CYS A 200 3.63 19.13 11.64
C CYS A 200 3.38 20.44 10.88
N PRO A 201 4.40 21.26 10.58
CA PRO A 201 4.25 22.42 9.69
C PRO A 201 3.78 22.04 8.29
N SER A 202 4.31 20.97 7.69
CA SER A 202 3.89 20.50 6.36
C SER A 202 2.41 20.09 6.35
N ILE A 203 1.95 19.39 7.40
CA ILE A 203 0.52 19.07 7.58
C ILE A 203 -0.31 20.35 7.68
N LYS A 204 0.13 21.31 8.49
CA LYS A 204 -0.56 22.58 8.66
C LYS A 204 -0.70 23.30 7.32
N TYR A 205 0.39 23.37 6.57
CA TYR A 205 0.39 23.98 5.24
C TYR A 205 -0.60 23.27 4.29
N ALA A 206 -0.57 21.94 4.22
CA ALA A 206 -1.47 21.16 3.38
C ALA A 206 -2.95 21.43 3.73
N VAL A 207 -3.26 21.49 5.03
CA VAL A 207 -4.63 21.75 5.53
C VAL A 207 -5.06 23.18 5.18
N ASP A 208 -4.21 24.16 5.42
CA ASP A 208 -4.52 25.57 5.12
C ASP A 208 -4.70 25.79 3.61
N TRP A 209 -3.78 25.24 2.81
CA TRP A 209 -3.89 25.31 1.36
C TRP A 209 -5.20 24.68 0.87
N GLY A 210 -5.54 23.49 1.34
CA GLY A 210 -6.75 22.79 0.92
C GLY A 210 -8.03 23.49 1.38
N ASN A 211 -8.01 24.16 2.53
CA ASN A 211 -9.13 24.98 3.00
C ASN A 211 -9.27 26.26 2.15
N GLY A 212 -8.15 26.83 1.69
CA GLY A 212 -8.11 27.98 0.78
C GLY A 212 -8.46 27.62 -0.67
N HIS A 213 -8.24 26.35 -1.08
CA HIS A 213 -8.42 25.86 -2.45
C HIS A 213 -9.31 24.61 -2.50
N PRO A 214 -10.58 24.69 -2.03
CA PRO A 214 -11.42 23.50 -1.83
C PRO A 214 -11.76 22.77 -3.13
N SER A 215 -11.79 23.45 -4.27
CA SER A 215 -12.05 22.85 -5.57
C SER A 215 -10.89 21.96 -6.03
N GLU A 216 -9.67 22.44 -5.88
CA GLU A 216 -8.42 21.77 -6.24
C GLU A 216 -8.17 20.59 -5.28
N ALA A 217 -8.34 20.79 -3.98
CA ALA A 217 -8.23 19.73 -2.98
C ALA A 217 -9.23 18.60 -3.26
N LYS A 218 -10.48 18.94 -3.63
CA LYS A 218 -11.48 17.96 -4.06
C LYS A 218 -11.08 17.23 -5.33
N ALA A 219 -10.45 17.92 -6.29
CA ALA A 219 -9.99 17.31 -7.54
C ALA A 219 -8.88 16.28 -7.27
N ILE A 220 -7.90 16.62 -6.44
CA ILE A 220 -6.84 15.69 -5.99
C ILE A 220 -7.45 14.45 -5.33
N GLY A 221 -8.36 14.63 -4.39
CA GLY A 221 -9.04 13.52 -3.72
C GLY A 221 -9.85 12.62 -4.69
N LYS A 222 -10.50 13.20 -5.69
CA LYS A 222 -11.23 12.44 -6.71
C LYS A 222 -10.29 11.63 -7.62
N GLU A 223 -9.17 12.20 -8.03
CA GLU A 223 -8.19 11.48 -8.85
C GLU A 223 -7.50 10.37 -8.05
N GLY A 224 -7.23 10.57 -6.76
CA GLY A 224 -6.81 9.50 -5.85
C GLY A 224 -7.84 8.38 -5.76
N GLN A 225 -9.12 8.72 -5.55
CA GLN A 225 -10.21 7.74 -5.52
C GLN A 225 -10.31 6.96 -6.84
N LYS A 226 -10.24 7.62 -8.00
CA LYS A 226 -10.26 6.94 -9.30
C LYS A 226 -9.12 5.93 -9.45
N LEU A 227 -7.91 6.30 -9.01
CA LEU A 227 -6.78 5.38 -9.05
C LEU A 227 -7.08 4.13 -8.23
N MET A 228 -7.58 4.30 -7.00
CA MET A 228 -7.95 3.17 -6.14
C MET A 228 -9.10 2.33 -6.72
N GLU A 229 -10.04 2.93 -7.43
CA GLU A 229 -11.09 2.20 -8.16
C GLU A 229 -10.53 1.31 -9.28
N THR A 230 -9.36 1.63 -9.82
CA THR A 230 -8.68 0.77 -10.80
C THR A 230 -7.92 -0.38 -10.18
N LEU A 231 -7.61 -0.32 -8.87
CA LEU A 231 -6.90 -1.35 -8.13
C LEU A 231 -7.89 -2.43 -7.65
N SER A 232 -8.40 -3.22 -8.59
CA SER A 232 -9.23 -4.40 -8.27
C SER A 232 -8.36 -5.61 -7.96
N THR A 233 -8.92 -6.60 -7.27
CA THR A 233 -8.25 -7.89 -7.04
C THR A 233 -7.82 -8.55 -8.36
N ASP A 234 -8.58 -8.35 -9.43
CA ASP A 234 -8.22 -8.81 -10.79
C ASP A 234 -6.89 -8.19 -11.26
N LYS A 235 -6.70 -6.88 -11.04
CA LYS A 235 -5.46 -6.18 -11.38
C LYS A 235 -4.28 -6.60 -10.52
N VAL A 236 -4.53 -6.97 -9.27
CA VAL A 236 -3.51 -7.56 -8.39
C VAL A 236 -3.03 -8.88 -8.98
N TYR A 237 -3.94 -9.76 -9.42
CA TYR A 237 -3.56 -11.01 -10.08
C TYR A 237 -2.88 -10.80 -11.42
N ASP A 238 -3.33 -9.84 -12.24
CA ASP A 238 -2.65 -9.46 -13.48
C ASP A 238 -1.21 -9.01 -13.21
N TYR A 239 -1.00 -8.18 -12.17
CA TYR A 239 0.33 -7.76 -11.77
C TYR A 239 1.21 -8.93 -11.32
N MET A 240 0.69 -9.82 -10.47
CA MET A 240 1.41 -11.00 -10.01
C MET A 240 1.78 -11.90 -11.18
N PHE A 241 0.86 -12.13 -12.10
CA PHE A 241 1.09 -12.93 -13.30
C PHE A 241 2.20 -12.33 -14.16
N HIS A 242 2.10 -11.03 -14.45
CA HIS A 242 3.11 -10.31 -15.22
C HIS A 242 4.49 -10.36 -14.56
N LEU A 243 4.54 -10.08 -13.25
CA LEU A 243 5.76 -10.09 -12.46
C LEU A 243 6.46 -11.46 -12.49
N ILE A 244 5.71 -12.54 -12.24
CA ILE A 244 6.24 -13.91 -12.25
C ILE A 244 6.67 -14.32 -13.66
N THR A 245 5.90 -13.95 -14.68
CA THR A 245 6.23 -14.23 -16.08
C THR A 245 7.50 -13.51 -16.53
N GLU A 246 7.66 -12.23 -16.17
CA GLU A 246 8.90 -11.51 -16.51
C GLU A 246 10.09 -12.04 -15.71
N TYR A 247 9.88 -12.40 -14.44
CA TYR A 247 10.92 -12.99 -13.61
C TYR A 247 11.37 -14.38 -14.12
N SER A 248 10.45 -15.22 -14.62
CA SER A 248 10.80 -16.53 -15.17
C SER A 248 11.77 -16.45 -16.36
N LYS A 249 11.70 -15.37 -17.14
CA LYS A 249 12.61 -15.14 -18.28
C LYS A 249 14.05 -14.82 -17.88
N LEU A 250 14.23 -14.45 -16.61
CA LEU A 250 15.57 -14.13 -16.05
C LEU A 250 16.25 -15.37 -15.44
N GLN A 251 15.51 -16.47 -15.27
CA GLN A 251 16.06 -17.72 -14.77
C GLN A 251 16.61 -18.56 -15.95
N ASP A 252 17.90 -18.85 -15.93
CA ASP A 252 18.61 -19.67 -16.93
C ASP A 252 18.65 -21.16 -16.58
N PHE A 253 17.85 -21.57 -15.61
CA PHE A 253 17.73 -22.93 -15.13
C PHE A 253 16.24 -23.34 -15.02
N LYS A 254 15.98 -24.63 -15.03
CA LYS A 254 14.66 -25.17 -14.76
C LYS A 254 14.49 -25.37 -13.24
N PRO A 255 13.48 -24.74 -12.60
CA PRO A 255 13.23 -24.92 -11.18
C PRO A 255 12.98 -26.40 -10.84
N VAL A 256 13.67 -26.89 -9.82
CA VAL A 256 13.50 -28.26 -9.31
C VAL A 256 13.24 -28.19 -7.81
N PRO A 257 12.06 -28.62 -7.32
CA PRO A 257 11.79 -28.60 -5.90
C PRO A 257 12.81 -29.43 -5.12
N PRO A 258 13.41 -28.89 -4.04
CA PRO A 258 14.31 -29.67 -3.19
C PRO A 258 13.55 -30.81 -2.50
N SER A 259 14.26 -31.86 -2.06
CA SER A 259 13.66 -33.01 -1.39
C SER A 259 12.91 -32.66 -0.09
N SER A 260 13.26 -31.53 0.52
CA SER A 260 12.59 -30.98 1.70
C SER A 260 11.35 -30.13 1.38
N ALA A 261 11.05 -29.90 0.10
CA ALA A 261 9.92 -29.09 -0.30
C ALA A 261 8.58 -29.70 0.12
N GLN A 262 7.70 -28.88 0.64
CA GLN A 262 6.34 -29.28 0.98
C GLN A 262 5.37 -28.78 -0.08
N ARG A 263 4.54 -29.67 -0.58
CA ARG A 263 3.47 -29.30 -1.51
C ARG A 263 2.31 -28.69 -0.74
N LEU A 264 1.95 -27.45 -1.09
CA LEU A 264 0.80 -26.76 -0.53
C LEU A 264 -0.32 -26.65 -1.57
N CYS A 265 -1.55 -26.77 -1.10
CA CYS A 265 -2.77 -26.52 -1.88
C CYS A 265 -3.77 -25.70 -1.04
N SER A 266 -4.83 -25.22 -1.67
CA SER A 266 -5.87 -24.44 -0.97
C SER A 266 -6.47 -25.20 0.21
N ASP A 267 -6.75 -26.49 0.05
CA ASP A 267 -7.34 -27.31 1.11
C ASP A 267 -6.39 -27.47 2.31
N SER A 268 -5.08 -27.64 2.06
CA SER A 268 -4.12 -27.75 3.16
C SER A 268 -4.02 -26.46 3.96
N LEU A 269 -4.07 -25.28 3.31
CA LEU A 269 -4.11 -24.00 4.02
C LEU A 269 -5.41 -23.82 4.81
N LEU A 270 -6.55 -24.20 4.25
CA LEU A 270 -7.84 -24.13 4.96
C LEU A 270 -7.89 -25.08 6.16
N CYS A 271 -7.18 -26.23 6.10
CA CYS A 271 -7.11 -27.16 7.23
C CYS A 271 -6.32 -26.63 8.40
N ILE A 272 -5.22 -25.90 8.17
CA ILE A 272 -4.36 -25.35 9.24
C ILE A 272 -4.81 -23.97 9.74
N ALA A 273 -5.69 -23.30 9.01
CA ALA A 273 -6.24 -22.00 9.36
C ALA A 273 -7.19 -22.12 10.56
N ASP A 274 -7.13 -21.17 11.48
CA ASP A 274 -8.15 -21.00 12.51
C ASP A 274 -9.51 -20.57 11.90
N TYR A 275 -10.52 -20.39 12.74
CA TYR A 275 -11.87 -20.11 12.27
C TYR A 275 -11.95 -18.77 11.51
N GLU A 276 -11.35 -17.70 12.05
CA GLU A 276 -11.38 -16.37 11.45
C GLU A 276 -10.56 -16.32 10.17
N GLN A 277 -9.34 -16.82 10.20
CA GLN A 277 -8.47 -16.93 9.02
C GLN A 277 -9.17 -17.69 7.89
N ARG A 278 -9.83 -18.80 8.22
CA ARG A 278 -10.56 -19.62 7.23
C ARG A 278 -11.67 -18.83 6.55
N GLN A 279 -12.43 -18.02 7.31
CA GLN A 279 -13.46 -17.16 6.74
C GLN A 279 -12.89 -16.18 5.72
N TYR A 280 -11.78 -15.51 6.05
CA TYR A 280 -11.13 -14.55 5.17
C TYR A 280 -10.54 -15.22 3.93
N LEU A 281 -9.90 -16.39 4.06
CA LEU A 281 -9.42 -17.17 2.94
C LEU A 281 -10.56 -17.57 2.00
N GLN A 282 -11.68 -18.03 2.54
CA GLN A 282 -12.85 -18.39 1.75
C GLN A 282 -13.48 -17.19 1.03
N GLN A 283 -13.61 -16.05 1.71
CA GLN A 283 -14.12 -14.81 1.13
C GLN A 283 -13.25 -14.28 0.00
N SER A 284 -11.93 -14.48 0.06
CA SER A 284 -10.97 -14.07 -0.96
C SER A 284 -10.70 -15.13 -2.03
N THR A 285 -11.50 -16.20 -2.07
CA THR A 285 -11.38 -17.24 -3.10
C THR A 285 -11.74 -16.68 -4.47
N THR A 286 -10.89 -16.99 -5.48
CA THR A 286 -11.13 -16.62 -6.87
C THR A 286 -11.63 -17.80 -7.71
N PHE A 287 -12.07 -17.49 -8.94
CA PHE A 287 -12.47 -18.45 -9.96
C PHE A 287 -11.58 -18.32 -11.18
N PRO A 288 -11.49 -19.37 -12.03
CA PRO A 288 -10.79 -19.28 -13.29
C PRO A 288 -11.28 -18.11 -14.12
N SER A 289 -10.34 -17.31 -14.63
CA SER A 289 -10.66 -16.17 -15.50
C SER A 289 -11.08 -16.65 -16.88
N GLN A 290 -12.12 -16.03 -17.44
CA GLN A 290 -12.52 -16.27 -18.83
C GLN A 290 -11.66 -15.48 -19.81
N ALA A 291 -11.02 -14.41 -19.34
CA ALA A 291 -10.09 -13.60 -20.13
C ALA A 291 -8.64 -13.97 -19.79
N PRO A 292 -7.72 -13.90 -20.74
CA PRO A 292 -6.30 -14.05 -20.46
C PRO A 292 -5.83 -12.93 -19.52
N PRO A 293 -4.73 -13.15 -18.76
CA PRO A 293 -4.15 -12.10 -17.95
C PRO A 293 -3.72 -10.92 -18.80
N CYS A 294 -3.82 -9.72 -18.25
CA CYS A 294 -3.34 -8.51 -18.91
C CYS A 294 -1.81 -8.56 -19.06
N THR A 295 -1.33 -8.37 -20.26
CA THR A 295 0.12 -8.29 -20.55
C THR A 295 0.51 -6.85 -20.79
N LEU A 296 1.58 -6.41 -20.14
CA LEU A 296 2.15 -5.08 -20.32
C LEU A 296 3.36 -5.16 -21.25
N GLN A 297 3.49 -4.18 -22.13
CA GLN A 297 4.74 -4.01 -22.88
C GLN A 297 5.83 -3.51 -21.94
N PRO A 298 7.10 -3.91 -22.15
CA PRO A 298 8.21 -3.37 -21.40
C PRO A 298 8.21 -1.84 -21.47
N ALA A 299 8.25 -1.18 -20.31
CA ALA A 299 8.28 0.27 -20.28
C ALA A 299 9.66 0.80 -20.70
N ASP A 300 9.69 1.87 -21.49
CA ASP A 300 10.93 2.55 -21.84
C ASP A 300 11.58 3.13 -20.57
N ARG A 301 12.85 2.77 -20.36
CA ARG A 301 13.64 3.21 -19.19
C ARG A 301 13.76 4.74 -19.11
N ASN A 302 13.80 5.44 -20.24
CA ASN A 302 13.87 6.91 -20.29
C ASN A 302 12.56 7.52 -19.84
N VAL A 303 11.43 6.93 -20.24
CA VAL A 303 10.09 7.37 -19.80
C VAL A 303 9.96 7.18 -18.28
N ILE A 304 10.36 6.03 -17.73
CA ILE A 304 10.34 5.79 -16.28
C ILE A 304 11.24 6.80 -15.55
N LYS A 305 12.46 7.05 -16.06
CA LYS A 305 13.41 8.00 -15.45
C LYS A 305 12.83 9.43 -15.46
N SER A 306 12.30 9.87 -16.59
CA SER A 306 11.67 11.20 -16.73
C SER A 306 10.50 11.35 -15.76
N TRP A 307 9.65 10.34 -15.65
CA TRP A 307 8.52 10.33 -14.75
C TRP A 307 8.93 10.40 -13.27
N LYS A 308 9.95 9.64 -12.85
CA LYS A 308 10.53 9.73 -11.49
C LYS A 308 11.10 11.12 -11.20
N GLN A 309 11.80 11.73 -12.17
CA GLN A 309 12.33 13.08 -12.02
C GLN A 309 11.22 14.12 -11.88
N GLN A 310 10.13 13.98 -12.64
CA GLN A 310 8.97 14.86 -12.53
C GLN A 310 8.30 14.76 -11.15
N LYS A 311 8.12 13.54 -10.60
CA LYS A 311 7.60 13.34 -9.23
C LYS A 311 8.46 14.06 -8.20
N LYS A 312 9.78 13.85 -8.25
CA LYS A 312 10.73 14.49 -7.32
C LYS A 312 10.67 16.03 -7.43
N LYS A 313 10.56 16.56 -8.64
CA LYS A 313 10.42 18.00 -8.85
C LYS A 313 9.16 18.54 -8.19
N ILE A 314 8.00 17.90 -8.40
CA ILE A 314 6.73 18.35 -7.80
C ILE A 314 6.80 18.32 -6.26
N ILE A 315 7.39 17.27 -5.67
CA ILE A 315 7.57 17.20 -4.21
C ILE A 315 8.42 18.36 -3.72
N LYS A 316 9.54 18.64 -4.39
CA LYS A 316 10.40 19.78 -4.05
C LYS A 316 9.69 21.11 -4.21
N ASP A 317 8.91 21.30 -5.27
CA ASP A 317 8.15 22.53 -5.48
C ASP A 317 7.16 22.78 -4.31
N VAL A 318 6.53 21.71 -3.79
CA VAL A 318 5.66 21.80 -2.60
C VAL A 318 6.46 22.17 -1.34
N GLU A 319 7.61 21.52 -1.11
CA GLU A 319 8.48 21.88 0.03
C GLU A 319 8.97 23.33 -0.03
N ASP A 320 9.22 23.84 -1.22
CA ASP A 320 9.65 25.23 -1.40
C ASP A 320 8.48 26.20 -1.18
N MET A 321 7.24 25.87 -1.56
CA MET A 321 6.04 26.62 -1.21
C MET A 321 5.82 26.65 0.33
N GLU A 322 6.03 25.54 1.02
CA GLU A 322 5.93 25.47 2.48
C GLU A 322 6.89 26.43 3.18
N LYS A 323 8.15 26.52 2.72
CA LYS A 323 9.19 27.39 3.30
C LYS A 323 8.89 28.89 3.15
N VAL A 324 8.19 29.28 2.10
CA VAL A 324 7.83 30.69 1.85
C VAL A 324 6.69 31.17 2.75
N THR A 325 5.87 30.23 3.23
CA THR A 325 4.63 30.55 3.96
C THR A 325 4.78 30.40 5.48
N LEU A 326 5.77 29.65 5.94
CA LEU A 326 6.11 29.41 7.36
C LEU A 326 7.20 30.38 7.82
#